data_af27b7457c66cacd0aaab0edc294e3da
#
_entry.id   af27b7457c66cacd0aaab0edc294e3da
#
_cell.length_a   1.000
_cell.length_b   1.000
_cell.length_c   1.000
_cell.angle_alpha   90.00
_cell.angle_beta   90.00
_cell.angle_gamma   90.00
#
_symmetry.space_group_name_H-M   'P 1'
#
loop_
_entity.id
_entity.type
_entity.pdbx_description
1 polymer ?
#
loop_
_entity_poly.entity_id
_entity_poly.type
_entity_poly.pdbx_seq_one_letter_code
_entity_poly.pdbx_strand_id
1 'polypeptide(L)'
;IIYIMVYGYEAQRYLQWITENAFNICIAGTHGKTTVTSMVAHLLRHSGYGCNAFLGGISANYHTNFWSHERNVVVVEADEYDRSFLKLSPNIEVITSMDPDHLDIYGTAEEVENAFVQFSQKLKPGGTIVAKYGLSRAAELRADHLFNYDHQNEAADIHVKSLQVIEGSYHFTVQGPGWSIPNLVLHMGGLHNIDNMIAAITVAKQLDIDNDKIVAAVADYKGVRRRFEYALKTNEHVLIDDYAHHPDELKALLSGVRSIFPDRKLTLVFQPHLFSRTKDQAAGFSATLDLADEVILLPIYPARELPMEGVNSEMLLNNMQLN
;
A
#
# COMPACT_ATOMS: atom_id res chain seq x y z
N ILE A 1 3.61 12.73 26.89
CA ILE A 1 4.24 13.44 25.76
C ILE A 1 3.13 13.63 24.73
N ILE A 2 2.85 14.88 24.37
CA ILE A 2 1.82 15.22 23.35
C ILE A 2 2.58 15.47 22.06
N TYR A 3 2.32 14.65 21.01
CA TYR A 3 2.80 14.91 19.66
C TYR A 3 1.71 15.60 18.88
N ILE A 4 1.97 16.81 18.41
CA ILE A 4 1.11 17.52 17.47
C ILE A 4 1.77 17.39 16.09
N MET A 5 1.14 16.67 15.16
CA MET A 5 1.60 16.66 13.77
C MET A 5 1.18 17.97 13.11
N VAL A 6 2.16 18.77 12.74
CA VAL A 6 1.99 19.95 11.89
C VAL A 6 2.46 19.57 10.49
N TYR A 7 1.60 19.70 9.48
CA TYR A 7 1.96 19.42 8.09
C TYR A 7 2.92 20.49 7.55
N GLY A 8 4.03 20.07 6.94
CA GLY A 8 5.00 20.93 6.30
C GLY A 8 6.45 20.53 6.58
N TYR A 9 7.41 21.35 6.15
CA TYR A 9 8.87 21.14 6.29
C TYR A 9 9.30 20.85 7.74
N GLU A 10 8.60 21.39 8.72
CA GLU A 10 8.84 21.15 10.15
C GLU A 10 8.47 19.71 10.56
N ALA A 11 7.37 19.14 10.04
CA ALA A 11 6.94 17.77 10.38
C ALA A 11 8.01 16.74 9.99
N GLN A 12 8.66 16.93 8.85
CA GLN A 12 9.73 16.04 8.37
C GLN A 12 10.97 16.08 9.28
N ARG A 13 11.34 17.25 9.80
CA ARG A 13 12.46 17.38 10.77
C ARG A 13 12.15 16.67 12.09
N TYR A 14 10.90 16.76 12.58
CA TYR A 14 10.49 16.02 13.77
C TYR A 14 10.50 14.52 13.55
N LEU A 15 10.03 14.07 12.38
CA LEU A 15 10.05 12.65 12.04
C LEU A 15 11.50 12.12 11.94
N GLN A 16 12.41 12.85 11.32
CA GLN A 16 13.84 12.54 11.33
C GLN A 16 14.36 12.41 12.76
N TRP A 17 14.10 13.40 13.62
CA TRP A 17 14.56 13.41 15.01
C TRP A 17 14.01 12.23 15.84
N ILE A 18 12.72 11.89 15.65
CA ILE A 18 12.10 10.74 16.31
C ILE A 18 12.77 9.44 15.85
N THR A 19 13.09 9.33 14.56
CA THR A 19 13.65 8.11 13.97
C THR A 19 15.14 7.96 14.17
N GLU A 20 15.92 9.02 14.40
CA GLU A 20 17.39 8.95 14.55
C GLU A 20 17.84 7.95 15.61
N ASN A 21 17.18 7.92 16.78
CA ASN A 21 17.55 7.11 17.93
C ASN A 21 16.64 5.89 18.16
N ALA A 22 15.77 5.56 17.19
CA ALA A 22 14.86 4.42 17.27
C ALA A 22 15.29 3.31 16.34
N PHE A 23 14.73 2.12 16.56
CA PHE A 23 14.73 1.07 15.54
C PHE A 23 13.64 1.37 14.54
N ASN A 24 14.01 1.71 13.29
CA ASN A 24 13.12 2.21 12.30
C ASN A 24 12.75 1.16 11.26
N ILE A 25 11.47 1.06 10.97
CA ILE A 25 10.89 0.29 9.87
C ILE A 25 10.25 1.30 8.94
N CYS A 26 10.88 1.53 7.79
CA CYS A 26 10.46 2.53 6.81
C CYS A 26 9.89 1.85 5.58
N ILE A 27 8.67 2.23 5.20
CA ILE A 27 7.98 1.66 4.06
C ILE A 27 7.95 2.69 2.93
N ALA A 28 8.69 2.38 1.86
CA ALA A 28 8.82 3.19 0.66
C ALA A 28 8.20 2.49 -0.56
N GLY A 29 8.00 3.25 -1.63
CA GLY A 29 7.51 2.77 -2.91
C GLY A 29 6.38 3.63 -3.45
N THR A 30 6.23 3.71 -4.73
CA THR A 30 5.21 4.53 -5.40
C THR A 30 3.80 4.12 -5.00
N HIS A 31 3.55 2.81 -4.84
CA HIS A 31 2.25 2.25 -4.47
C HIS A 31 2.34 1.38 -3.21
N GLY A 32 1.24 1.28 -2.45
CA GLY A 32 1.12 0.36 -1.31
C GLY A 32 1.69 0.85 0.02
N LYS A 33 2.43 1.96 0.08
CA LYS A 33 3.05 2.52 1.30
C LYS A 33 2.12 2.49 2.52
N THR A 34 1.02 3.20 2.44
CA THR A 34 0.07 3.33 3.56
C THR A 34 -0.48 1.99 4.03
N THR A 35 -0.82 1.11 3.08
CA THR A 35 -1.36 -0.22 3.39
C THR A 35 -0.31 -1.08 4.07
N VAL A 36 0.92 -1.17 3.54
CA VAL A 36 2.01 -1.96 4.13
C VAL A 36 2.41 -1.39 5.49
N THR A 37 2.53 -0.07 5.63
CA THR A 37 2.82 0.58 6.91
C THR A 37 1.77 0.21 7.97
N SER A 38 0.49 0.25 7.60
CA SER A 38 -0.61 -0.15 8.48
C SER A 38 -0.57 -1.64 8.82
N MET A 39 -0.28 -2.52 7.85
CA MET A 39 -0.14 -3.97 8.07
C MET A 39 1.01 -4.27 9.02
N VAL A 40 2.20 -3.73 8.78
CA VAL A 40 3.37 -3.89 9.67
C VAL A 40 3.03 -3.43 11.09
N ALA A 41 2.54 -2.21 11.22
CA ALA A 41 2.21 -1.63 12.52
C ALA A 41 1.11 -2.44 13.25
N HIS A 42 0.13 -2.98 12.52
CA HIS A 42 -0.89 -3.86 13.08
C HIS A 42 -0.29 -5.19 13.56
N LEU A 43 0.53 -5.86 12.76
CA LEU A 43 1.18 -7.12 13.14
C LEU A 43 2.01 -6.94 14.41
N LEU A 44 2.79 -5.85 14.51
CA LEU A 44 3.60 -5.56 15.69
C LEU A 44 2.75 -5.26 16.92
N ARG A 45 1.67 -4.50 16.78
CA ARG A 45 0.78 -4.17 17.88
C ARG A 45 -0.03 -5.38 18.34
N HIS A 46 -0.65 -6.12 17.42
CA HIS A 46 -1.49 -7.28 17.71
C HIS A 46 -0.71 -8.43 18.35
N SER A 47 0.51 -8.68 17.89
CA SER A 47 1.39 -9.72 18.45
C SER A 47 1.92 -9.41 19.85
N GLY A 48 1.71 -8.19 20.36
CA GLY A 48 2.28 -7.71 21.62
C GLY A 48 3.76 -7.31 21.52
N TYR A 49 4.34 -7.27 20.32
CA TYR A 49 5.71 -6.77 20.12
C TYR A 49 5.77 -5.27 20.44
N GLY A 50 4.82 -4.48 19.94
CA GLY A 50 4.68 -3.06 20.17
C GLY A 50 5.54 -2.17 19.28
N CYS A 51 4.98 -1.04 18.84
CA CYS A 51 5.67 -0.02 18.06
C CYS A 51 5.00 1.34 18.20
N ASN A 52 5.75 2.39 17.88
CA ASN A 52 5.22 3.71 17.58
C ASN A 52 4.90 3.74 16.08
N ALA A 53 3.69 4.09 15.70
CA ALA A 53 3.26 4.05 14.29
C ALA A 53 2.81 5.41 13.80
N PHE A 54 3.27 5.78 12.60
CA PHE A 54 2.88 6.97 11.86
C PHE A 54 2.36 6.52 10.49
N LEU A 55 1.03 6.55 10.33
CA LEU A 55 0.35 6.03 9.15
C LEU A 55 -0.15 7.18 8.26
N GLY A 56 -0.07 7.00 6.96
CA GLY A 56 -0.64 7.92 5.97
C GLY A 56 -2.17 7.90 5.89
N GLY A 57 -2.83 6.94 6.57
CA GLY A 57 -4.28 6.79 6.61
C GLY A 57 -4.78 6.26 7.95
N ILE A 58 -6.08 6.34 8.19
CA ILE A 58 -6.69 5.92 9.45
C ILE A 58 -6.86 4.39 9.46
N SER A 59 -6.21 3.70 10.40
CA SER A 59 -6.41 2.27 10.61
C SER A 59 -7.87 1.95 10.98
N ALA A 60 -8.46 0.99 10.28
CA ALA A 60 -9.81 0.54 10.57
C ALA A 60 -9.88 -0.25 11.90
N ASN A 61 -8.79 -0.92 12.30
CA ASN A 61 -8.71 -1.63 13.58
C ASN A 61 -8.71 -0.68 14.79
N TYR A 62 -8.01 0.45 14.68
CA TYR A 62 -7.68 1.31 15.82
C TYR A 62 -8.28 2.71 15.74
N HIS A 63 -8.94 3.06 14.63
CA HIS A 63 -9.59 4.36 14.39
C HIS A 63 -8.66 5.57 14.55
N THR A 64 -7.37 5.38 14.27
CA THR A 64 -6.34 6.41 14.36
C THR A 64 -5.26 6.18 13.30
N ASN A 65 -4.50 7.19 12.97
CA ASN A 65 -3.32 7.11 12.12
C ASN A 65 -2.01 7.24 12.90
N PHE A 66 -2.09 7.29 14.22
CA PHE A 66 -0.95 7.39 15.12
C PHE A 66 -1.21 6.63 16.41
N TRP A 67 -0.20 5.92 16.92
CA TRP A 67 -0.14 5.45 18.30
C TRP A 67 1.30 5.37 18.79
N SER A 68 1.47 5.39 20.11
CA SER A 68 2.77 5.26 20.76
C SER A 68 2.83 4.01 21.63
N HIS A 69 4.07 3.56 21.86
CA HIS A 69 4.40 2.43 22.71
C HIS A 69 5.73 2.70 23.42
N GLU A 70 5.97 2.07 24.57
CA GLU A 70 7.23 2.23 25.33
C GLU A 70 8.46 1.65 24.59
N ARG A 71 8.25 0.63 23.74
CA ARG A 71 9.32 0.07 22.91
C ARG A 71 9.73 1.10 21.86
N ASN A 72 11.03 1.37 21.80
CA ASN A 72 11.61 2.34 20.88
C ASN A 72 11.75 1.80 19.44
N VAL A 73 10.64 1.32 18.89
CA VAL A 73 10.48 0.86 17.50
C VAL A 73 9.53 1.79 16.81
N VAL A 74 9.86 2.29 15.63
CA VAL A 74 9.07 3.22 14.84
C VAL A 74 8.73 2.57 13.50
N VAL A 75 7.45 2.56 13.14
CA VAL A 75 6.94 2.19 11.82
C VAL A 75 6.44 3.45 11.14
N VAL A 76 6.99 3.77 9.98
CA VAL A 76 6.73 5.03 9.29
C VAL A 76 6.63 4.85 7.79
N GLU A 77 5.70 5.59 7.20
CA GLU A 77 5.60 5.75 5.75
C GLU A 77 6.73 6.67 5.26
N ALA A 78 7.58 6.15 4.37
CA ALA A 78 8.70 6.87 3.78
C ALA A 78 8.27 7.42 2.42
N ASP A 79 7.72 8.65 2.43
CA ASP A 79 7.14 9.27 1.24
C ASP A 79 8.24 9.88 0.37
N GLU A 80 8.25 9.48 -0.91
CA GLU A 80 9.19 9.94 -1.92
C GLU A 80 8.85 11.31 -2.49
N TYR A 81 7.60 11.78 -2.37
CA TYR A 81 7.08 12.96 -3.08
C TYR A 81 8.02 14.16 -3.10
N ASP A 82 8.58 14.56 -1.96
CA ASP A 82 9.50 15.70 -1.82
C ASP A 82 10.93 15.29 -1.46
N ARG A 83 11.29 14.04 -1.74
CA ARG A 83 12.55 13.40 -1.35
C ARG A 83 12.80 13.38 0.18
N SER A 84 11.77 13.61 0.99
CA SER A 84 11.90 13.65 2.44
C SER A 84 12.32 12.31 3.05
N PHE A 85 11.95 11.20 2.42
CA PHE A 85 12.36 9.87 2.85
C PHE A 85 13.90 9.71 2.91
N LEU A 86 14.67 10.45 2.11
CA LEU A 86 16.14 10.44 2.15
C LEU A 86 16.74 10.99 3.47
N LYS A 87 15.92 11.59 4.33
CA LYS A 87 16.33 12.04 5.67
C LYS A 87 16.20 10.92 6.72
N LEU A 88 15.48 9.85 6.39
CA LEU A 88 15.31 8.71 7.30
C LEU A 88 16.54 7.79 7.23
N SER A 89 16.75 7.01 8.30
CA SER A 89 17.82 6.00 8.40
C SER A 89 17.22 4.70 8.91
N PRO A 90 16.72 3.83 8.01
CA PRO A 90 16.02 2.61 8.39
C PRO A 90 16.93 1.53 8.96
N ASN A 91 16.39 0.69 9.86
CA ASN A 91 16.91 -0.62 10.21
C ASN A 91 16.30 -1.69 9.31
N ILE A 92 15.00 -1.52 8.99
CA ILE A 92 14.33 -2.34 8.00
C ILE A 92 13.69 -1.37 6.99
N GLU A 93 13.99 -1.56 5.73
CA GLU A 93 13.40 -0.86 4.61
C GLU A 93 12.51 -1.81 3.82
N VAL A 94 11.27 -1.41 3.55
CA VAL A 94 10.38 -2.11 2.63
C VAL A 94 10.24 -1.28 1.36
N ILE A 95 10.47 -1.89 0.20
CA ILE A 95 10.29 -1.25 -1.11
C ILE A 95 9.20 -2.00 -1.85
N THR A 96 8.04 -1.37 -2.02
CA THR A 96 6.87 -1.98 -2.64
C THR A 96 6.85 -1.86 -4.16
N SER A 97 7.37 -0.75 -4.67
CA SER A 97 7.47 -0.44 -6.11
C SER A 97 8.47 0.69 -6.34
N MET A 98 8.91 0.85 -7.59
CA MET A 98 9.77 1.97 -8.04
C MET A 98 9.21 2.59 -9.33
N ASP A 99 7.88 2.55 -9.52
CA ASP A 99 7.25 3.06 -10.72
C ASP A 99 7.42 4.57 -10.83
N PRO A 100 7.54 5.11 -12.04
CA PRO A 100 7.67 6.55 -12.25
C PRO A 100 6.42 7.30 -11.80
N ASP A 101 6.53 8.09 -10.75
CA ASP A 101 5.50 9.02 -10.29
C ASP A 101 6.17 10.36 -9.93
N HIS A 102 5.37 11.40 -9.70
CA HIS A 102 5.86 12.73 -9.30
C HIS A 102 6.94 13.31 -10.23
N LEU A 103 6.74 13.11 -11.55
CA LEU A 103 7.70 13.59 -12.56
C LEU A 103 7.83 15.14 -12.58
N ASP A 104 6.86 15.86 -12.05
CA ASP A 104 6.91 17.29 -11.79
C ASP A 104 8.00 17.68 -10.77
N ILE A 105 8.33 16.78 -9.84
CA ILE A 105 9.38 16.95 -8.82
C ILE A 105 10.70 16.34 -9.27
N TYR A 106 10.66 15.15 -9.87
CA TYR A 106 11.86 14.39 -10.23
C TYR A 106 12.40 14.69 -11.62
N GLY A 107 11.55 15.13 -12.54
CA GLY A 107 11.90 15.42 -13.93
C GLY A 107 11.91 14.18 -14.83
N THR A 108 12.49 13.07 -14.40
CA THR A 108 12.58 11.82 -15.19
C THR A 108 12.27 10.58 -14.34
N ALA A 109 11.87 9.49 -15.00
CA ALA A 109 11.68 8.18 -14.37
C ALA A 109 12.97 7.69 -13.69
N GLU A 110 14.11 7.87 -14.34
CA GLU A 110 15.42 7.49 -13.81
C GLU A 110 15.74 8.19 -12.49
N GLU A 111 15.37 9.48 -12.35
CA GLU A 111 15.58 10.23 -11.10
C GLU A 111 14.69 9.72 -9.96
N VAL A 112 13.48 9.24 -10.24
CA VAL A 112 12.64 8.56 -9.24
C VAL A 112 13.33 7.29 -8.76
N GLU A 113 13.74 6.42 -9.68
CA GLU A 113 14.44 5.17 -9.36
C GLU A 113 15.77 5.43 -8.62
N ASN A 114 16.55 6.44 -9.03
CA ASN A 114 17.77 6.86 -8.37
C ASN A 114 17.53 7.24 -6.91
N ALA A 115 16.40 7.89 -6.60
CA ALA A 115 16.08 8.27 -5.24
C ALA A 115 15.81 7.03 -4.34
N PHE A 116 15.15 5.99 -4.84
CA PHE A 116 14.99 4.73 -4.11
C PHE A 116 16.33 4.02 -3.89
N VAL A 117 17.21 3.97 -4.90
CA VAL A 117 18.57 3.43 -4.73
C VAL A 117 19.36 4.23 -3.69
N GLN A 118 19.28 5.57 -3.70
CA GLN A 118 19.87 6.41 -2.67
C GLN A 118 19.29 6.16 -1.29
N PHE A 119 17.98 5.89 -1.19
CA PHE A 119 17.34 5.59 0.07
C PHE A 119 17.87 4.28 0.65
N SER A 120 18.05 3.24 -0.17
CA SER A 120 18.64 1.97 0.29
C SER A 120 20.04 2.14 0.90
N GLN A 121 20.79 3.15 0.46
CA GLN A 121 22.12 3.49 1.03
C GLN A 121 22.04 4.18 2.41
N LYS A 122 20.83 4.57 2.86
CA LYS A 122 20.59 5.13 4.20
C LYS A 122 20.35 4.06 5.26
N LEU A 123 20.31 2.80 4.84
CA LEU A 123 20.13 1.66 5.75
C LEU A 123 21.24 1.64 6.81
N LYS A 124 20.87 1.43 8.08
CA LYS A 124 21.82 1.30 9.17
C LYS A 124 22.63 0.00 9.03
N PRO A 125 23.86 -0.07 9.57
CA PRO A 125 24.64 -1.32 9.59
C PRO A 125 23.83 -2.48 10.20
N GLY A 126 23.88 -3.67 9.59
CA GLY A 126 23.05 -4.82 9.96
C GLY A 126 21.60 -4.72 9.48
N GLY A 127 21.30 -3.74 8.64
CA GLY A 127 19.94 -3.48 8.17
C GLY A 127 19.44 -4.47 7.13
N THR A 128 18.12 -4.52 7.00
CA THR A 128 17.40 -5.43 6.11
C THR A 128 16.60 -4.65 5.06
N ILE A 129 16.67 -5.08 3.82
CA ILE A 129 15.73 -4.67 2.76
C ILE A 129 14.75 -5.80 2.47
N VAL A 130 13.46 -5.45 2.41
CA VAL A 130 12.36 -6.30 1.95
C VAL A 130 11.79 -5.67 0.69
N ALA A 131 12.10 -6.20 -0.48
CA ALA A 131 11.78 -5.58 -1.76
C ALA A 131 10.81 -6.43 -2.57
N LYS A 132 9.88 -5.80 -3.31
CA LYS A 132 9.07 -6.51 -4.28
C LYS A 132 9.98 -7.17 -5.32
N TYR A 133 9.67 -8.41 -5.70
CA TYR A 133 10.41 -9.13 -6.75
C TYR A 133 10.23 -8.43 -8.10
N GLY A 134 11.31 -8.31 -8.86
CA GLY A 134 11.29 -7.75 -10.21
C GLY A 134 11.34 -6.22 -10.28
N LEU A 135 11.73 -5.52 -9.21
CA LEU A 135 12.00 -4.07 -9.28
C LEU A 135 13.08 -3.78 -10.33
N SER A 136 12.90 -2.70 -11.10
CA SER A 136 13.78 -2.29 -12.21
C SER A 136 15.26 -2.15 -11.82
N ARG A 137 15.51 -1.62 -10.60
CA ARG A 137 16.86 -1.37 -10.07
C ARG A 137 17.24 -2.28 -8.90
N ALA A 138 16.58 -3.46 -8.76
CA ALA A 138 16.83 -4.40 -7.65
C ALA A 138 18.32 -4.78 -7.49
N ALA A 139 19.07 -4.90 -8.59
CA ALA A 139 20.49 -5.25 -8.57
C ALA A 139 21.39 -4.17 -7.94
N GLU A 140 20.90 -2.95 -7.77
CA GLU A 140 21.64 -1.83 -7.18
C GLU A 140 21.35 -1.63 -5.69
N LEU A 141 20.32 -2.29 -5.16
CA LEU A 141 20.02 -2.26 -3.73
C LEU A 141 21.14 -2.91 -2.93
N ARG A 142 21.51 -2.30 -1.80
CA ARG A 142 22.58 -2.77 -0.93
C ARG A 142 22.12 -2.88 0.51
N ALA A 143 22.18 -4.08 1.07
CA ALA A 143 21.84 -4.36 2.47
C ALA A 143 22.67 -5.54 2.97
N ASP A 144 22.82 -5.66 4.29
CA ASP A 144 23.39 -6.85 4.91
C ASP A 144 22.46 -8.06 4.74
N HIS A 145 21.15 -7.80 4.77
CA HIS A 145 20.11 -8.79 4.50
C HIS A 145 19.13 -8.24 3.46
N LEU A 146 18.95 -8.95 2.35
CA LEU A 146 17.99 -8.59 1.30
C LEU A 146 17.07 -9.77 1.04
N PHE A 147 15.77 -9.54 1.13
CA PHE A 147 14.72 -10.49 0.82
C PHE A 147 13.80 -9.89 -0.24
N ASN A 148 13.52 -10.65 -1.28
CA ASN A 148 12.50 -10.27 -2.23
C ASN A 148 11.24 -11.10 -2.04
N TYR A 149 10.07 -10.51 -2.36
CA TYR A 149 8.79 -11.15 -2.17
C TYR A 149 7.88 -10.99 -3.39
N ASP A 150 7.06 -12.02 -3.63
CA ASP A 150 6.02 -12.00 -4.66
C ASP A 150 4.96 -13.07 -4.35
N HIS A 151 3.67 -12.79 -4.65
CA HIS A 151 2.63 -13.77 -4.36
C HIS A 151 2.51 -14.86 -5.43
N GLN A 152 3.01 -14.64 -6.64
CA GLN A 152 2.89 -15.56 -7.79
C GLN A 152 4.21 -16.20 -8.19
N ASN A 153 5.34 -15.57 -7.90
CA ASN A 153 6.63 -16.00 -8.39
C ASN A 153 7.40 -16.79 -7.32
N GLU A 154 7.48 -18.12 -7.51
CA GLU A 154 8.23 -19.01 -6.61
C GLU A 154 9.76 -18.79 -6.63
N ALA A 155 10.27 -18.00 -7.60
CA ALA A 155 11.68 -17.59 -7.59
C ALA A 155 11.98 -16.48 -6.55
N ALA A 156 10.95 -15.84 -6.01
CA ALA A 156 11.10 -14.91 -4.90
C ALA A 156 11.47 -15.66 -3.61
N ASP A 157 12.31 -15.03 -2.77
CA ASP A 157 12.71 -15.59 -1.46
C ASP A 157 11.49 -15.89 -0.58
N ILE A 158 10.50 -14.99 -0.63
CA ILE A 158 9.23 -15.14 0.07
C ILE A 158 8.08 -15.11 -0.93
N HIS A 159 7.30 -16.17 -0.97
CA HIS A 159 6.20 -16.33 -1.93
C HIS A 159 5.00 -17.06 -1.33
N VAL A 160 3.88 -17.02 -2.05
CA VAL A 160 2.68 -17.77 -1.68
C VAL A 160 2.73 -19.16 -2.31
N LYS A 161 2.61 -20.18 -1.48
CA LYS A 161 2.62 -21.59 -1.93
C LYS A 161 1.23 -22.10 -2.32
N SER A 162 0.19 -21.59 -1.67
CA SER A 162 -1.20 -21.95 -1.98
C SER A 162 -2.07 -20.73 -1.75
N LEU A 163 -3.01 -20.49 -2.65
CA LEU A 163 -3.96 -19.38 -2.57
C LEU A 163 -5.35 -19.85 -2.99
N GLN A 164 -6.33 -19.59 -2.15
CA GLN A 164 -7.74 -19.88 -2.40
C GLN A 164 -8.59 -18.68 -1.98
N VAL A 165 -9.70 -18.46 -2.68
CA VAL A 165 -10.73 -17.51 -2.27
C VAL A 165 -11.88 -18.30 -1.65
N ILE A 166 -12.17 -18.07 -0.37
CA ILE A 166 -13.25 -18.73 0.36
C ILE A 166 -14.08 -17.65 1.05
N GLU A 167 -15.36 -17.57 0.74
CA GLU A 167 -16.31 -16.61 1.32
C GLU A 167 -15.83 -15.14 1.29
N GLY A 168 -15.20 -14.77 0.17
CA GLY A 168 -14.71 -13.39 -0.02
C GLY A 168 -13.46 -13.04 0.80
N SER A 169 -12.68 -14.03 1.17
CA SER A 169 -11.40 -13.89 1.88
C SER A 169 -10.32 -14.73 1.22
N TYR A 170 -9.08 -14.27 1.29
CA TYR A 170 -7.93 -15.02 0.80
C TYR A 170 -7.41 -15.96 1.88
N HIS A 171 -7.35 -17.24 1.56
CA HIS A 171 -6.73 -18.30 2.38
C HIS A 171 -5.43 -18.71 1.71
N PHE A 172 -4.30 -18.60 2.40
CA PHE A 172 -3.00 -18.84 1.77
C PHE A 172 -1.94 -19.32 2.75
N THR A 173 -0.85 -19.84 2.18
CA THR A 173 0.37 -20.23 2.90
C THR A 173 1.51 -19.38 2.37
N VAL A 174 2.30 -18.77 3.24
CA VAL A 174 3.53 -18.06 2.88
C VAL A 174 4.72 -18.95 3.16
N GLN A 175 5.61 -19.05 2.19
CA GLN A 175 6.89 -19.76 2.28
C GLN A 175 8.03 -18.74 2.25
N GLY A 176 8.97 -18.87 3.17
CA GLY A 176 10.21 -18.10 3.19
C GLY A 176 11.42 -18.99 3.47
N PRO A 177 12.64 -18.44 3.49
CA PRO A 177 13.88 -19.19 3.74
C PRO A 177 13.87 -19.86 5.12
N GLY A 178 13.74 -21.17 5.15
CA GLY A 178 13.75 -21.96 6.39
C GLY A 178 12.46 -21.89 7.23
N TRP A 179 11.37 -21.26 6.75
CA TRP A 179 10.10 -21.18 7.47
C TRP A 179 8.90 -21.24 6.53
N SER A 180 7.77 -21.66 7.07
CA SER A 180 6.48 -21.63 6.39
C SER A 180 5.39 -21.26 7.38
N ILE A 181 4.40 -20.46 6.92
CA ILE A 181 3.24 -20.06 7.73
C ILE A 181 1.98 -20.48 6.98
N PRO A 182 1.35 -21.58 7.37
CA PRO A 182 0.09 -22.03 6.79
C PRO A 182 -1.11 -21.29 7.42
N ASN A 183 -2.28 -21.49 6.82
CA ASN A 183 -3.59 -21.06 7.36
C ASN A 183 -3.71 -19.54 7.57
N LEU A 184 -3.02 -18.76 6.78
CA LEU A 184 -3.23 -17.31 6.75
C LEU A 184 -4.58 -16.99 6.12
N VAL A 185 -5.33 -16.08 6.72
CA VAL A 185 -6.63 -15.59 6.21
C VAL A 185 -6.60 -14.08 6.17
N LEU A 186 -6.71 -13.52 4.97
CA LEU A 186 -6.79 -12.07 4.78
C LEU A 186 -8.19 -11.69 4.29
N HIS A 187 -8.88 -10.89 5.09
CA HIS A 187 -10.25 -10.41 4.81
C HIS A 187 -10.29 -9.14 3.96
N MET A 188 -9.25 -8.87 3.20
CA MET A 188 -9.12 -7.69 2.34
C MET A 188 -8.94 -8.14 0.89
N GLY A 189 -9.64 -7.50 -0.03
CA GLY A 189 -9.58 -7.83 -1.45
C GLY A 189 -8.37 -7.26 -2.18
N GLY A 190 -8.17 -7.77 -3.41
CA GLY A 190 -7.07 -7.38 -4.29
C GLY A 190 -5.78 -8.20 -4.08
N LEU A 191 -5.30 -8.84 -5.13
CA LEU A 191 -4.09 -9.68 -5.08
C LEU A 191 -2.85 -8.89 -4.65
N HIS A 192 -2.78 -7.59 -4.99
CA HIS A 192 -1.73 -6.69 -4.50
C HIS A 192 -1.71 -6.57 -2.96
N ASN A 193 -2.84 -6.78 -2.28
CA ASN A 193 -2.89 -6.79 -0.82
C ASN A 193 -2.33 -8.07 -0.21
N ILE A 194 -2.26 -9.16 -0.98
CA ILE A 194 -1.48 -10.34 -0.57
C ILE A 194 0.02 -10.00 -0.61
N ASP A 195 0.52 -9.35 -1.67
CA ASP A 195 1.90 -8.84 -1.72
C ASP A 195 2.21 -7.91 -0.55
N ASN A 196 1.32 -6.96 -0.28
CA ASN A 196 1.46 -6.04 0.86
C ASN A 196 1.55 -6.80 2.20
N MET A 197 0.72 -7.85 2.36
CA MET A 197 0.73 -8.67 3.57
C MET A 197 1.98 -9.55 3.67
N ILE A 198 2.49 -10.09 2.56
CA ILE A 198 3.76 -10.84 2.54
C ILE A 198 4.91 -9.95 2.99
N ALA A 199 4.97 -8.71 2.50
CA ALA A 199 5.99 -7.75 2.94
C ALA A 199 5.91 -7.51 4.45
N ALA A 200 4.71 -7.31 5.00
CA ALA A 200 4.50 -7.11 6.43
C ALA A 200 4.85 -8.36 7.26
N ILE A 201 4.49 -9.55 6.79
CA ILE A 201 4.86 -10.83 7.41
C ILE A 201 6.38 -10.99 7.42
N THR A 202 7.06 -10.62 6.32
CA THR A 202 8.52 -10.69 6.25
C THR A 202 9.18 -9.80 7.30
N VAL A 203 8.69 -8.58 7.48
CA VAL A 203 9.14 -7.69 8.57
C VAL A 203 8.89 -8.33 9.93
N ALA A 204 7.71 -8.91 10.18
CA ALA A 204 7.40 -9.58 11.44
C ALA A 204 8.34 -10.76 11.71
N LYS A 205 8.72 -11.51 10.68
CA LYS A 205 9.68 -12.61 10.78
C LYS A 205 11.11 -12.12 11.09
N GLN A 206 11.54 -10.98 10.54
CA GLN A 206 12.82 -10.35 10.88
C GLN A 206 12.88 -9.88 12.35
N LEU A 207 11.73 -9.74 13.00
CA LEU A 207 11.61 -9.38 14.42
C LEU A 207 11.27 -10.57 15.33
N ASP A 208 11.45 -11.79 14.82
CA ASP A 208 11.24 -13.07 15.54
C ASP A 208 9.83 -13.22 16.13
N ILE A 209 8.81 -12.67 15.46
CA ILE A 209 7.41 -12.85 15.89
C ILE A 209 6.95 -14.27 15.56
N ASP A 210 6.34 -14.93 16.53
CA ASP A 210 5.82 -16.29 16.42
C ASP A 210 4.78 -16.43 15.32
N ASN A 211 4.79 -17.54 14.58
CA ASN A 211 3.87 -17.81 13.48
C ASN A 211 2.39 -17.72 13.91
N ASP A 212 2.03 -18.27 15.07
CA ASP A 212 0.64 -18.24 15.57
C ASP A 212 0.14 -16.83 15.81
N LYS A 213 1.01 -15.94 16.31
CA LYS A 213 0.71 -14.51 16.48
C LYS A 213 0.53 -13.80 15.14
N ILE A 214 1.37 -14.14 14.15
CA ILE A 214 1.25 -13.61 12.78
C ILE A 214 -0.10 -14.05 12.18
N VAL A 215 -0.45 -15.33 12.26
CA VAL A 215 -1.72 -15.87 11.74
C VAL A 215 -2.91 -15.14 12.37
N ALA A 216 -2.92 -15.01 13.71
CA ALA A 216 -3.99 -14.30 14.41
C ALA A 216 -4.07 -12.80 14.00
N ALA A 217 -2.93 -12.13 13.85
CA ALA A 217 -2.90 -10.73 13.47
C ALA A 217 -3.36 -10.52 12.01
N VAL A 218 -2.97 -11.39 11.09
CA VAL A 218 -3.43 -11.31 9.68
C VAL A 218 -4.96 -11.47 9.61
N ALA A 219 -5.52 -12.41 10.36
CA ALA A 219 -6.97 -12.65 10.40
C ALA A 219 -7.76 -11.48 11.05
N ASP A 220 -7.16 -10.75 12.00
CA ASP A 220 -7.80 -9.58 12.63
C ASP A 220 -7.62 -8.28 11.84
N TYR A 221 -6.79 -8.25 10.81
CA TYR A 221 -6.52 -7.03 10.04
C TYR A 221 -7.74 -6.56 9.25
N LYS A 222 -8.20 -5.32 9.51
CA LYS A 222 -9.40 -4.73 8.92
C LYS A 222 -9.11 -3.67 7.84
N GLY A 223 -7.83 -3.36 7.60
CA GLY A 223 -7.44 -2.41 6.58
C GLY A 223 -7.23 -0.98 7.06
N VAL A 224 -7.17 -0.09 6.10
CA VAL A 224 -7.12 1.37 6.24
C VAL A 224 -8.40 1.94 5.66
N ARG A 225 -8.97 2.95 6.28
CA ARG A 225 -10.16 3.62 5.75
C ARG A 225 -9.94 4.10 4.33
N ARG A 226 -10.95 3.89 3.49
CA ARG A 226 -10.92 4.20 2.05
C ARG A 226 -9.82 3.47 1.28
N ARG A 227 -9.45 2.24 1.71
CA ARG A 227 -8.56 1.35 0.95
C ARG A 227 -9.12 -0.06 1.00
N PHE A 228 -9.94 -0.39 0.01
CA PHE A 228 -10.74 -1.60 -0.03
C PHE A 228 -11.55 -1.81 1.27
N GLU A 229 -12.11 -0.72 1.80
CA GLU A 229 -12.86 -0.74 3.07
C GLU A 229 -14.26 -1.31 2.84
N TYR A 230 -14.60 -2.38 3.54
CA TYR A 230 -15.97 -2.88 3.55
C TYR A 230 -16.84 -1.97 4.42
N ALA A 231 -17.54 -1.02 3.79
CA ALA A 231 -18.52 -0.17 4.47
C ALA A 231 -19.80 -0.97 4.80
N LEU A 232 -20.14 -1.97 3.96
CA LEU A 232 -21.20 -2.93 4.20
C LEU A 232 -20.81 -4.30 3.61
N LYS A 233 -21.02 -5.39 4.34
CA LYS A 233 -20.87 -6.76 3.83
C LYS A 233 -21.99 -7.62 4.35
N THR A 234 -22.95 -7.94 3.48
CA THR A 234 -24.06 -8.87 3.72
C THR A 234 -24.10 -9.93 2.62
N ASN A 235 -24.98 -10.89 2.76
CA ASN A 235 -25.19 -11.90 1.72
C ASN A 235 -25.76 -11.29 0.42
N GLU A 236 -26.53 -10.21 0.52
CA GLU A 236 -27.20 -9.56 -0.61
C GLU A 236 -26.38 -8.41 -1.18
N HIS A 237 -25.79 -7.59 -0.32
CA HIS A 237 -25.10 -6.36 -0.70
C HIS A 237 -23.70 -6.27 -0.10
N VAL A 238 -22.76 -5.84 -0.93
CA VAL A 238 -21.39 -5.47 -0.51
C VAL A 238 -21.14 -4.05 -0.98
N LEU A 239 -20.74 -3.16 -0.08
CA LEU A 239 -20.29 -1.80 -0.38
C LEU A 239 -18.82 -1.68 0.03
N ILE A 240 -17.98 -1.36 -0.95
CA ILE A 240 -16.55 -1.12 -0.76
C ILE A 240 -16.28 0.36 -1.00
N ASP A 241 -15.61 1.02 -0.06
CA ASP A 241 -15.12 2.39 -0.18
C ASP A 241 -13.61 2.35 -0.44
N ASP A 242 -13.17 2.99 -1.53
CA ASP A 242 -11.76 3.06 -1.92
C ASP A 242 -11.39 4.45 -2.42
N TYR A 243 -10.16 4.85 -2.19
CA TYR A 243 -9.63 6.15 -2.59
C TYR A 243 -8.96 6.11 -3.97
N ALA A 244 -9.12 5.05 -4.73
CA ALA A 244 -8.57 4.91 -6.07
C ALA A 244 -8.93 6.11 -6.95
N HIS A 245 -7.94 6.81 -7.45
CA HIS A 245 -8.08 8.06 -8.21
C HIS A 245 -7.14 8.14 -9.42
N HIS A 246 -6.42 7.04 -9.71
CA HIS A 246 -5.61 6.82 -10.90
C HIS A 246 -6.15 5.60 -11.66
N PRO A 247 -6.05 5.52 -13.01
CA PRO A 247 -6.54 4.36 -13.76
C PRO A 247 -6.02 3.01 -13.26
N ASP A 248 -4.73 2.92 -12.94
CA ASP A 248 -4.12 1.66 -12.46
C ASP A 248 -4.63 1.25 -11.08
N GLU A 249 -4.84 2.21 -10.17
CA GLU A 249 -5.45 1.95 -8.86
C GLU A 249 -6.88 1.46 -9.00
N LEU A 250 -7.67 2.14 -9.86
CA LEU A 250 -9.05 1.76 -10.14
C LEU A 250 -9.12 0.38 -10.79
N LYS A 251 -8.20 0.06 -11.72
CA LYS A 251 -8.09 -1.26 -12.32
C LYS A 251 -7.76 -2.34 -11.29
N ALA A 252 -6.82 -2.07 -10.40
CA ALA A 252 -6.46 -2.98 -9.32
C ALA A 252 -7.66 -3.24 -8.38
N LEU A 253 -8.41 -2.19 -8.03
CA LEU A 253 -9.62 -2.27 -7.23
C LEU A 253 -10.68 -3.15 -7.92
N LEU A 254 -11.08 -2.81 -9.15
CA LEU A 254 -12.14 -3.52 -9.87
C LEU A 254 -11.78 -4.98 -10.13
N SER A 255 -10.54 -5.25 -10.54
CA SER A 255 -10.03 -6.62 -10.71
C SER A 255 -10.04 -7.39 -9.38
N GLY A 256 -9.66 -6.75 -8.28
CA GLY A 256 -9.72 -7.32 -6.94
C GLY A 256 -11.15 -7.67 -6.52
N VAL A 257 -12.10 -6.75 -6.73
CA VAL A 257 -13.52 -6.99 -6.44
C VAL A 257 -14.05 -8.15 -7.28
N ARG A 258 -13.75 -8.17 -8.58
CA ARG A 258 -14.19 -9.23 -9.48
C ARG A 258 -13.61 -10.60 -9.11
N SER A 259 -12.36 -10.66 -8.66
CA SER A 259 -11.73 -11.93 -8.22
C SER A 259 -12.38 -12.53 -6.97
N ILE A 260 -12.93 -11.68 -6.07
CA ILE A 260 -13.57 -12.12 -4.83
C ILE A 260 -15.07 -12.40 -5.04
N PHE A 261 -15.71 -11.64 -5.92
CA PHE A 261 -17.14 -11.70 -6.19
C PHE A 261 -17.42 -11.91 -7.69
N PRO A 262 -16.99 -13.03 -8.30
CA PRO A 262 -17.03 -13.23 -9.75
C PRO A 262 -18.44 -13.21 -10.33
N ASP A 263 -19.42 -13.68 -9.57
CA ASP A 263 -20.82 -13.86 -10.03
C ASP A 263 -21.74 -12.71 -9.63
N ARG A 264 -21.21 -11.65 -8.99
CA ARG A 264 -22.03 -10.51 -8.57
C ARG A 264 -21.98 -9.38 -9.58
N LYS A 265 -23.14 -8.71 -9.78
CA LYS A 265 -23.19 -7.45 -10.51
C LYS A 265 -22.35 -6.40 -9.80
N LEU A 266 -21.44 -5.76 -10.54
CA LEU A 266 -20.53 -4.73 -10.06
C LEU A 266 -21.02 -3.36 -10.55
N THR A 267 -21.59 -2.57 -9.65
CA THR A 267 -21.92 -1.17 -9.90
C THR A 267 -20.84 -0.29 -9.31
N LEU A 268 -20.17 0.49 -10.15
CA LEU A 268 -19.13 1.44 -9.75
C LEU A 268 -19.73 2.86 -9.66
N VAL A 269 -19.55 3.51 -8.50
CA VAL A 269 -19.79 4.95 -8.33
C VAL A 269 -18.42 5.62 -8.30
N PHE A 270 -18.09 6.42 -9.31
CA PHE A 270 -16.78 7.02 -9.45
C PHE A 270 -16.86 8.55 -9.51
N GLN A 271 -16.07 9.22 -8.68
CA GLN A 271 -15.84 10.66 -8.74
C GLN A 271 -14.42 10.94 -9.23
N PRO A 272 -14.24 11.40 -10.48
CA PRO A 272 -12.92 11.80 -10.96
C PRO A 272 -12.35 12.94 -10.11
N HIS A 273 -11.04 12.90 -9.87
CA HIS A 273 -10.35 13.88 -9.04
C HIS A 273 -9.35 14.67 -9.89
N LEU A 274 -9.45 16.00 -9.88
CA LEU A 274 -8.72 17.00 -10.68
C LEU A 274 -9.10 17.00 -12.16
N PHE A 275 -9.24 18.20 -12.73
CA PHE A 275 -9.50 18.38 -14.17
C PHE A 275 -8.31 17.95 -15.02
N SER A 276 -7.08 18.33 -14.61
CA SER A 276 -5.84 17.96 -15.29
C SER A 276 -5.70 16.45 -15.40
N ARG A 277 -5.78 15.74 -14.29
CA ARG A 277 -5.67 14.27 -14.28
C ARG A 277 -6.77 13.59 -15.10
N THR A 278 -8.01 14.05 -14.98
CA THR A 278 -9.13 13.49 -15.76
C THR A 278 -8.88 13.64 -17.25
N LYS A 279 -8.37 14.78 -17.70
CA LYS A 279 -8.02 15.03 -19.09
C LYS A 279 -6.85 14.14 -19.55
N ASP A 280 -5.75 14.16 -18.80
CA ASP A 280 -4.50 13.50 -19.20
C ASP A 280 -4.62 11.97 -19.19
N GLN A 281 -5.46 11.43 -18.30
CA GLN A 281 -5.67 9.99 -18.11
C GLN A 281 -7.03 9.49 -18.65
N ALA A 282 -7.71 10.28 -19.47
CA ALA A 282 -9.07 9.98 -19.94
C ALA A 282 -9.21 8.58 -20.56
N ALA A 283 -8.29 8.21 -21.46
CA ALA A 283 -8.29 6.91 -22.12
C ALA A 283 -8.11 5.74 -21.11
N GLY A 284 -7.21 5.91 -20.15
CA GLY A 284 -6.96 4.93 -19.08
C GLY A 284 -8.17 4.76 -18.17
N PHE A 285 -8.81 5.87 -17.77
CA PHE A 285 -10.04 5.81 -16.99
C PHE A 285 -11.16 5.11 -17.74
N SER A 286 -11.45 5.50 -19.00
CA SER A 286 -12.52 4.89 -19.78
C SER A 286 -12.34 3.39 -19.94
N ALA A 287 -11.12 2.93 -20.30
CA ALA A 287 -10.82 1.52 -20.43
C ALA A 287 -10.96 0.74 -19.09
N THR A 288 -10.70 1.41 -17.97
CA THR A 288 -10.82 0.79 -16.65
C THR A 288 -12.28 0.73 -16.19
N LEU A 289 -13.05 1.79 -16.44
CA LEU A 289 -14.49 1.86 -16.13
C LEU A 289 -15.27 0.74 -16.81
N ASP A 290 -14.86 0.32 -18.03
CA ASP A 290 -15.44 -0.80 -18.77
C ASP A 290 -15.32 -2.18 -18.07
N LEU A 291 -14.58 -2.29 -16.97
CA LEU A 291 -14.51 -3.50 -16.14
C LEU A 291 -15.71 -3.67 -15.19
N ALA A 292 -16.52 -2.62 -14.99
CA ALA A 292 -17.74 -2.68 -14.20
C ALA A 292 -18.94 -3.07 -15.09
N ASP A 293 -20.00 -3.62 -14.48
CA ASP A 293 -21.24 -3.94 -15.19
C ASP A 293 -22.14 -2.70 -15.30
N GLU A 294 -21.95 -1.73 -14.41
CA GLU A 294 -22.70 -0.47 -14.37
C GLU A 294 -21.82 0.62 -13.78
N VAL A 295 -21.83 1.79 -14.38
CA VAL A 295 -21.03 2.95 -13.97
C VAL A 295 -21.89 4.16 -13.71
N ILE A 296 -21.73 4.76 -12.54
CA ILE A 296 -22.33 6.05 -12.17
C ILE A 296 -21.18 7.04 -11.98
N LEU A 297 -21.08 8.02 -12.88
CA LEU A 297 -20.06 9.07 -12.79
C LEU A 297 -20.61 10.30 -12.07
N LEU A 298 -19.87 10.74 -11.06
CA LEU A 298 -20.12 12.01 -10.38
C LEU A 298 -19.36 13.17 -11.09
N PRO A 299 -19.75 14.42 -10.88
CA PRO A 299 -18.96 15.57 -11.33
C PRO A 299 -17.54 15.52 -10.82
N ILE A 300 -16.57 16.00 -11.62
CA ILE A 300 -15.16 16.06 -11.23
C ILE A 300 -15.00 16.83 -9.91
N TYR A 301 -14.28 16.27 -8.94
CA TYR A 301 -13.86 16.97 -7.73
C TYR A 301 -12.65 17.86 -8.07
N PRO A 302 -12.79 19.19 -8.01
CA PRO A 302 -11.76 20.10 -8.54
C PRO A 302 -10.55 20.25 -7.61
N ALA A 303 -10.70 19.96 -6.31
CA ALA A 303 -9.72 20.28 -5.28
C ALA A 303 -9.23 21.74 -5.36
N ARG A 304 -8.02 21.99 -5.90
CA ARG A 304 -7.43 23.33 -6.03
C ARG A 304 -7.44 23.85 -7.46
N GLU A 305 -7.94 23.07 -8.42
CA GLU A 305 -7.96 23.46 -9.84
C GLU A 305 -9.21 24.26 -10.19
N LEU A 306 -9.05 25.15 -11.14
CA LEU A 306 -10.19 25.80 -11.79
C LEU A 306 -10.76 24.88 -12.87
N PRO A 307 -12.06 24.96 -13.17
CA PRO A 307 -12.67 24.22 -14.28
C PRO A 307 -11.92 24.47 -15.60
N MET A 308 -11.69 23.39 -16.35
CA MET A 308 -11.07 23.42 -17.68
C MET A 308 -12.15 23.28 -18.74
N GLU A 309 -12.09 24.14 -19.79
CA GLU A 309 -13.02 24.09 -20.89
C GLU A 309 -12.99 22.72 -21.59
N GLY A 310 -14.15 22.10 -21.80
CA GLY A 310 -14.29 20.80 -22.43
C GLY A 310 -13.93 19.60 -21.57
N VAL A 311 -13.54 19.80 -20.29
CA VAL A 311 -13.18 18.72 -19.36
C VAL A 311 -14.28 18.53 -18.33
N ASN A 312 -14.98 17.41 -18.41
CA ASN A 312 -16.03 17.00 -17.47
C ASN A 312 -16.08 15.47 -17.37
N SER A 313 -16.91 14.94 -16.48
CA SER A 313 -17.03 13.48 -16.31
C SER A 313 -17.62 12.79 -17.54
N GLU A 314 -18.48 13.46 -18.30
CA GLU A 314 -19.15 12.90 -19.48
C GLU A 314 -18.14 12.54 -20.60
N MET A 315 -16.98 13.24 -20.67
CA MET A 315 -15.94 12.88 -21.64
C MET A 315 -15.42 11.45 -21.44
N LEU A 316 -15.46 10.92 -20.21
CA LEU A 316 -15.07 9.54 -19.93
C LEU A 316 -16.10 8.56 -20.48
N LEU A 317 -17.40 8.85 -20.32
CA LEU A 317 -18.48 8.01 -20.87
C LEU A 317 -18.41 7.90 -22.40
N ASN A 318 -18.10 9.01 -23.10
CA ASN A 318 -18.02 9.02 -24.54
C ASN A 318 -16.90 8.13 -25.12
N ASN A 319 -15.93 7.75 -24.31
CA ASN A 319 -14.83 6.88 -24.70
C ASN A 319 -14.97 5.44 -24.19
N MET A 320 -16.02 5.14 -23.42
CA MET A 320 -16.32 3.79 -22.93
C MET A 320 -16.94 2.93 -24.03
N GLN A 321 -16.71 1.62 -23.93
CA GLN A 321 -17.26 0.61 -24.85
C GLN A 321 -18.51 -0.08 -24.28
N LEU A 322 -18.81 0.11 -22.99
CA LEU A 322 -20.07 -0.34 -22.38
C LEU A 322 -21.25 0.40 -22.99
N ASN A 323 -22.20 -0.37 -23.48
CA ASN A 323 -23.50 0.12 -23.97
C ASN A 323 -24.50 0.23 -22.83
#